data_27ee6c21e572123a8cee61a7ec64fee9
#
_entry.id   27ee6c21e572123a8cee61a7ec64fee9
#
_cell.length_a   1.000
_cell.length_b   1.000
_cell.length_c   1.000
_cell.angle_alpha   90.00
_cell.angle_beta   90.00
_cell.angle_gamma   90.00
#
_symmetry.space_group_name_H-M   'P 1'
#
loop_
_entity.id
_entity.type
_entity.pdbx_description
1 polymer ?
#
loop_
_entity_poly.entity_id
_entity_poly.type
_entity_poly.pdbx_seq_one_letter_code
_entity_poly.pdbx_strand_id
1 'polypeptide(L)'
;MMHKLLCSGLGTIALLAAAPLPAVPRGDEPVPVPRTIRQGIDFVYVDPQMSSVARRRQRPQNWLQRMFDPGAARRGRNAPNPMFVELARGLQQYQARWGQLPEVRIPAGPVLKRGARGKRVDLLRRRLGLSPGGGYDEQLFQIVTSYQGVHGLGPVDGIAGKATIASLNRGSDHYARRIAINVERAFRLPPTRTFDRYVVVDSGAAEARLFVRDRAVDEMRVIVGSAKTKTPMMAVLMRNAKANPYWNVPPELVKSLTAKKVKEQGLSYFRDFHYEVLADWGANAPVIDPKTVNWKAIASSKQLPTIRVRQEPGPWNSMGEMKFEMPNDYGIYLHDTPLKEKFAGDRWISNGCVRLEDYRRFAGWVFGRMPLETSQPEQIIPLPRPVPIYMTYLTVAPGAYGVVFRPDPYGLDAQAMPQMFGGQDRLASAA
;
A
#
# COMPACT_ATOMS: atom_id res chain seq x y z
N MET A 1 -20.21 -72.95 -48.13
CA MET A 1 -19.38 -73.56 -47.06
C MET A 1 -18.83 -72.46 -46.19
N MET A 2 -19.47 -72.30 -44.97
CA MET A 2 -18.82 -72.39 -43.64
C MET A 2 -17.72 -71.35 -43.38
N HIS A 3 -17.62 -70.60 -42.37
CA HIS A 3 -18.27 -70.57 -41.05
C HIS A 3 -17.97 -69.21 -40.43
N LYS A 4 -18.92 -68.72 -39.73
CA LYS A 4 -18.92 -67.81 -38.55
C LYS A 4 -17.63 -67.76 -37.77
N LEU A 5 -17.31 -66.50 -37.24
CA LEU A 5 -17.13 -66.28 -35.80
C LEU A 5 -17.23 -64.81 -35.52
N LEU A 6 -18.21 -64.46 -34.70
CA LEU A 6 -18.35 -63.22 -33.94
C LEU A 6 -17.31 -63.16 -32.80
N CYS A 7 -16.71 -62.01 -32.57
CA CYS A 7 -16.23 -61.65 -31.25
C CYS A 7 -16.55 -60.19 -30.96
N SER A 8 -17.53 -60.02 -30.11
CA SER A 8 -17.93 -58.77 -29.45
C SER A 8 -16.85 -58.33 -28.47
N GLY A 9 -16.32 -57.14 -28.68
CA GLY A 9 -15.49 -56.43 -27.72
C GLY A 9 -16.24 -55.19 -27.24
N LEU A 10 -16.95 -55.31 -26.13
CA LEU A 10 -17.48 -54.15 -25.37
C LEU A 10 -16.31 -53.41 -24.74
N GLY A 11 -15.90 -52.32 -25.35
CA GLY A 11 -15.00 -51.36 -24.75
C GLY A 11 -15.76 -50.52 -23.72
N THR A 12 -15.51 -50.77 -22.45
CA THR A 12 -16.00 -49.96 -21.34
C THR A 12 -15.33 -48.57 -21.43
N ILE A 13 -16.10 -47.56 -21.81
CA ILE A 13 -15.70 -46.17 -21.69
C ILE A 13 -15.76 -45.83 -20.23
N ALA A 14 -14.62 -45.79 -19.56
CA ALA A 14 -14.50 -45.23 -18.21
C ALA A 14 -14.74 -43.72 -18.30
N LEU A 15 -15.92 -43.26 -17.88
CA LEU A 15 -16.16 -41.86 -17.59
C LEU A 15 -15.22 -41.49 -16.43
N LEU A 16 -14.12 -40.84 -16.74
CA LEU A 16 -13.35 -40.08 -15.76
C LEU A 16 -14.26 -38.95 -15.23
N ALA A 17 -14.84 -39.16 -14.06
CA ALA A 17 -15.50 -38.11 -13.33
C ALA A 17 -14.46 -37.01 -13.07
N ALA A 18 -14.64 -35.87 -13.75
CA ALA A 18 -13.86 -34.68 -13.47
C ALA A 18 -14.10 -34.30 -12.00
N ALA A 19 -13.03 -34.32 -11.21
CA ALA A 19 -13.09 -33.79 -9.84
C ALA A 19 -13.66 -32.36 -9.89
N PRO A 20 -14.58 -31.99 -9.01
CA PRO A 20 -15.10 -30.63 -8.99
C PRO A 20 -13.92 -29.69 -8.74
N LEU A 21 -13.76 -28.71 -9.62
CA LEU A 21 -12.84 -27.59 -9.41
C LEU A 21 -13.19 -26.98 -8.05
N PRO A 22 -12.18 -26.66 -7.20
CA PRO A 22 -12.44 -25.99 -5.94
C PRO A 22 -13.29 -24.75 -6.24
N ALA A 23 -14.41 -24.62 -5.54
CA ALA A 23 -15.31 -23.50 -5.69
C ALA A 23 -14.48 -22.20 -5.53
N VAL A 24 -14.49 -21.37 -6.56
CA VAL A 24 -13.96 -20.01 -6.47
C VAL A 24 -14.77 -19.35 -5.36
N PRO A 25 -14.14 -18.83 -4.28
CA PRO A 25 -14.88 -18.12 -3.25
C PRO A 25 -15.72 -17.05 -3.92
N ARG A 26 -17.02 -17.08 -3.74
CA ARG A 26 -17.93 -16.06 -4.22
C ARG A 26 -17.52 -14.76 -3.52
N GLY A 27 -17.09 -13.76 -4.28
CA GLY A 27 -16.43 -12.54 -3.81
C GLY A 27 -17.27 -11.60 -2.93
N ASP A 28 -18.32 -12.06 -2.30
CA ASP A 28 -19.24 -11.28 -1.48
C ASP A 28 -19.31 -11.71 -0.01
N GLU A 29 -18.63 -12.78 0.37
CA GLU A 29 -18.50 -13.11 1.79
C GLU A 29 -17.47 -12.20 2.45
N PRO A 30 -17.80 -11.59 3.62
CA PRO A 30 -16.83 -10.84 4.40
C PRO A 30 -15.78 -11.82 4.92
N VAL A 31 -14.64 -11.85 4.26
CA VAL A 31 -13.51 -12.65 4.73
C VAL A 31 -13.01 -11.99 6.02
N PRO A 32 -12.91 -12.74 7.13
CA PRO A 32 -12.40 -12.19 8.39
C PRO A 32 -11.00 -11.64 8.15
N VAL A 33 -10.81 -10.35 8.37
CA VAL A 33 -9.47 -9.73 8.32
C VAL A 33 -8.63 -10.41 9.39
N PRO A 34 -7.52 -11.08 9.03
CA PRO A 34 -6.65 -11.70 10.02
C PRO A 34 -6.17 -10.63 11.01
N ARG A 35 -6.46 -10.80 12.29
CA ARG A 35 -6.19 -9.82 13.35
C ARG A 35 -4.70 -9.58 13.63
N THR A 36 -3.80 -10.33 13.00
CA THR A 36 -2.36 -10.27 13.29
C THR A 36 -1.51 -10.37 12.04
N ILE A 37 -1.41 -9.27 11.28
CA ILE A 37 -0.30 -9.11 10.34
C ILE A 37 0.81 -8.41 11.12
N ARG A 38 2.00 -9.00 11.16
CA ARG A 38 3.20 -8.31 11.62
C ARG A 38 3.55 -7.24 10.59
N GLN A 39 3.06 -6.02 10.84
CA GLN A 39 3.21 -4.91 9.91
C GLN A 39 4.55 -4.21 10.17
N GLY A 40 5.38 -4.19 9.21
CA GLY A 40 6.66 -3.46 9.24
C GLY A 40 7.42 -3.69 7.96
N ILE A 41 7.82 -4.93 7.75
CA ILE A 41 8.46 -5.42 6.52
C ILE A 41 7.75 -6.65 5.96
N ASP A 42 6.68 -7.11 6.60
CA ASP A 42 5.93 -8.28 6.17
C ASP A 42 5.14 -7.96 4.91
N PHE A 43 5.34 -8.81 3.91
CA PHE A 43 4.70 -8.72 2.61
C PHE A 43 4.05 -10.06 2.26
N VAL A 44 2.75 -10.05 2.00
CA VAL A 44 1.99 -11.27 1.74
C VAL A 44 1.79 -11.48 0.23
N TYR A 45 2.21 -12.63 -0.27
CA TYR A 45 1.89 -13.05 -1.63
C TYR A 45 0.61 -13.89 -1.58
N VAL A 46 -0.51 -13.26 -1.89
CA VAL A 46 -1.85 -13.86 -1.78
C VAL A 46 -2.06 -14.91 -2.87
N ASP A 47 -1.66 -14.61 -4.10
CA ASP A 47 -1.84 -15.51 -5.22
C ASP A 47 -0.68 -16.50 -5.34
N PRO A 48 -0.94 -17.82 -5.52
CA PRO A 48 0.09 -18.85 -5.68
C PRO A 48 1.07 -18.57 -6.84
N GLN A 49 0.61 -17.97 -7.94
CA GLN A 49 1.45 -17.60 -9.06
C GLN A 49 2.43 -16.49 -8.67
N MET A 50 1.97 -15.51 -7.87
CA MET A 50 2.81 -14.45 -7.32
C MET A 50 3.82 -15.00 -6.31
N SER A 51 3.42 -15.95 -5.48
CA SER A 51 4.28 -16.63 -4.49
C SER A 51 5.42 -17.41 -5.16
N SER A 52 5.20 -18.00 -6.33
CA SER A 52 6.24 -18.74 -7.05
C SER A 52 7.36 -17.84 -7.54
N VAL A 53 7.05 -16.60 -7.93
CA VAL A 53 8.03 -15.58 -8.29
C VAL A 53 8.86 -15.18 -7.06
N ALA A 54 8.21 -15.05 -5.90
CA ALA A 54 8.88 -14.70 -4.65
C ALA A 54 9.82 -15.80 -4.14
N ARG A 55 9.39 -17.07 -4.20
CA ARG A 55 10.19 -18.24 -3.73
C ARG A 55 11.50 -18.42 -4.51
N ARG A 56 11.57 -18.05 -5.77
CA ARG A 56 12.81 -18.05 -6.56
C ARG A 56 13.84 -17.04 -6.08
N ARG A 57 13.46 -16.16 -5.15
CA ARG A 57 14.29 -15.12 -4.52
C ARG A 57 14.62 -15.53 -3.08
N GLN A 58 15.42 -16.58 -2.89
CA GLN A 58 15.98 -16.83 -1.56
C GLN A 58 16.91 -15.68 -1.17
N ARG A 59 16.70 -15.13 0.02
CA ARG A 59 17.56 -14.11 0.63
C ARG A 59 18.96 -14.70 0.80
N PRO A 60 20.02 -14.16 0.17
CA PRO A 60 21.39 -14.51 0.54
C PRO A 60 21.61 -14.02 1.98
N GLN A 61 22.33 -14.80 2.81
CA GLN A 61 22.64 -14.42 4.20
C GLN A 61 23.29 -13.02 4.32
N ASN A 62 23.98 -12.55 3.29
CA ASN A 62 24.63 -11.23 3.24
C ASN A 62 23.95 -10.29 2.21
N TRP A 63 22.64 -10.32 2.14
CA TRP A 63 21.90 -9.54 1.14
C TRP A 63 22.13 -8.03 1.24
N LEU A 64 22.28 -7.47 2.45
CA LEU A 64 22.65 -6.07 2.66
C LEU A 64 24.03 -5.76 2.06
N GLN A 65 25.03 -6.65 2.23
CA GLN A 65 26.36 -6.46 1.62
C GLN A 65 26.32 -6.63 0.10
N ARG A 66 25.54 -7.57 -0.42
CA ARG A 66 25.34 -7.76 -1.87
C ARG A 66 24.48 -6.67 -2.51
N MET A 67 23.69 -5.94 -1.74
CA MET A 67 22.94 -4.76 -2.17
C MET A 67 23.91 -3.67 -2.69
N PHE A 68 25.11 -3.64 -2.15
CA PHE A 68 26.17 -2.69 -2.53
C PHE A 68 27.11 -3.20 -3.63
N ASP A 69 26.86 -4.40 -4.21
CA ASP A 69 27.60 -4.88 -5.38
C ASP A 69 26.95 -4.36 -6.68
N PRO A 70 27.55 -3.35 -7.34
CA PRO A 70 27.03 -2.81 -8.61
C PRO A 70 27.00 -3.85 -9.73
N GLY A 71 27.80 -4.92 -9.62
CA GLY A 71 27.89 -6.01 -10.59
C GLY A 71 26.72 -7.00 -10.51
N ALA A 72 26.13 -7.19 -9.33
CA ALA A 72 25.00 -8.09 -9.13
C ALA A 72 23.72 -7.59 -9.82
N ALA A 73 23.54 -6.28 -9.94
CA ALA A 73 22.37 -5.65 -10.57
C ALA A 73 22.38 -5.77 -12.12
N ARG A 74 23.55 -6.07 -12.73
CA ARG A 74 23.69 -6.08 -14.20
C ARG A 74 23.63 -7.47 -14.83
N ARG A 75 23.63 -8.55 -14.06
CA ARG A 75 23.73 -9.92 -14.56
C ARG A 75 22.43 -10.69 -14.38
N GLY A 76 21.62 -10.79 -15.46
CA GLY A 76 20.60 -11.83 -15.59
C GLY A 76 19.16 -11.37 -15.89
N ARG A 77 18.36 -12.33 -16.37
CA ARG A 77 16.94 -12.17 -16.72
C ARG A 77 16.03 -11.79 -15.54
N ASN A 78 16.55 -11.60 -14.32
CA ASN A 78 15.83 -11.31 -13.08
C ASN A 78 16.51 -10.16 -12.31
N ALA A 79 16.91 -9.09 -12.99
CA ALA A 79 17.43 -7.91 -12.30
C ALA A 79 16.37 -7.36 -11.32
N PRO A 80 16.78 -6.75 -10.19
CA PRO A 80 15.84 -6.16 -9.25
C PRO A 80 14.94 -5.09 -9.90
N ASN A 81 13.79 -4.84 -9.30
CA ASN A 81 12.89 -3.77 -9.73
C ASN A 81 13.61 -2.42 -9.80
N PRO A 82 13.31 -1.55 -10.78
CA PRO A 82 13.92 -0.22 -10.87
C PRO A 82 13.81 0.60 -9.58
N MET A 83 12.67 0.58 -8.91
CA MET A 83 12.47 1.29 -7.63
C MET A 83 13.43 0.80 -6.53
N PHE A 84 13.71 -0.50 -6.49
CA PHE A 84 14.73 -1.04 -5.58
C PHE A 84 16.13 -0.51 -5.91
N VAL A 85 16.49 -0.52 -7.19
CA VAL A 85 17.82 -0.05 -7.66
C VAL A 85 18.03 1.43 -7.33
N GLU A 86 17.00 2.25 -7.54
CA GLU A 86 17.03 3.68 -7.24
C GLU A 86 17.18 3.95 -5.74
N LEU A 87 16.42 3.26 -4.89
CA LEU A 87 16.51 3.40 -3.43
C LEU A 87 17.84 2.88 -2.89
N ALA A 88 18.38 1.78 -3.43
CA ALA A 88 19.70 1.25 -3.03
C ALA A 88 20.83 2.22 -3.40
N ARG A 89 20.78 2.83 -4.59
CA ARG A 89 21.69 3.90 -4.98
C ARG A 89 21.54 5.12 -4.08
N GLY A 90 20.29 5.49 -3.77
CA GLY A 90 19.97 6.58 -2.87
C GLY A 90 20.56 6.39 -1.47
N LEU A 91 20.57 5.15 -0.94
CA LEU A 91 21.22 4.83 0.33
C LEU A 91 22.74 5.09 0.27
N GLN A 92 23.41 4.66 -0.80
CA GLN A 92 24.84 4.95 -0.99
C GLN A 92 25.12 6.45 -1.03
N GLN A 93 24.35 7.20 -1.80
CA GLN A 93 24.48 8.65 -1.91
C GLN A 93 24.20 9.36 -0.57
N TYR A 94 23.20 8.89 0.16
CA TYR A 94 22.89 9.41 1.49
C TYR A 94 24.05 9.17 2.47
N GLN A 95 24.60 7.96 2.50
CA GLN A 95 25.73 7.61 3.36
C GLN A 95 26.98 8.43 3.00
N ALA A 96 27.28 8.63 1.72
CA ALA A 96 28.40 9.45 1.29
C ALA A 96 28.29 10.91 1.71
N ARG A 97 27.08 11.48 1.67
CA ARG A 97 26.86 12.92 1.97
C ARG A 97 26.56 13.20 3.43
N TRP A 98 25.74 12.38 4.08
CA TRP A 98 25.19 12.62 5.41
C TRP A 98 25.64 11.61 6.46
N GLY A 99 26.11 10.43 6.04
CA GLY A 99 26.45 9.34 6.93
C GLY A 99 27.70 9.59 7.78
N GLN A 100 28.59 10.48 7.34
CA GLN A 100 29.83 10.82 8.02
C GLN A 100 29.75 12.10 8.86
N LEU A 101 28.56 12.64 9.02
CA LEU A 101 28.37 13.87 9.81
C LEU A 101 28.66 13.61 11.29
N PRO A 102 29.40 14.52 11.97
CA PRO A 102 29.70 14.40 13.39
C PRO A 102 28.44 14.30 14.26
N GLU A 103 28.46 13.44 15.26
CA GLU A 103 27.36 13.30 16.22
C GLU A 103 27.42 14.39 17.30
N VAL A 104 27.01 15.59 16.93
CA VAL A 104 26.95 16.75 17.79
C VAL A 104 25.49 17.03 18.13
N ARG A 105 25.15 17.00 19.42
CA ARG A 105 23.80 17.37 19.91
C ARG A 105 23.62 18.86 19.97
N ILE A 106 22.58 19.38 19.35
CA ILE A 106 22.21 20.81 19.40
C ILE A 106 21.10 20.97 20.42
N PRO A 107 21.30 21.78 21.49
CA PRO A 107 20.28 21.98 22.49
C PRO A 107 19.08 22.76 21.94
N ALA A 108 17.92 22.61 22.60
CA ALA A 108 16.74 23.40 22.31
C ALA A 108 17.01 24.91 22.48
N GLY A 109 16.25 25.74 21.78
CA GLY A 109 16.39 27.19 21.88
C GLY A 109 15.74 27.89 20.67
N PRO A 110 15.95 29.20 20.53
CA PRO A 110 15.40 29.98 19.44
C PRO A 110 15.79 29.44 18.05
N VAL A 111 15.02 29.78 17.02
CA VAL A 111 15.35 29.44 15.64
C VAL A 111 16.69 30.02 15.23
N LEU A 112 17.45 29.25 14.41
CA LEU A 112 18.73 29.69 13.88
C LEU A 112 18.52 30.04 12.41
N LYS A 113 18.94 31.24 11.99
CA LYS A 113 18.79 31.79 10.64
C LYS A 113 19.99 32.63 10.24
N ARG A 114 20.09 33.04 8.98
CA ARG A 114 21.18 33.91 8.48
C ARG A 114 21.44 35.09 9.44
N GLY A 115 22.71 35.36 9.67
CA GLY A 115 23.19 36.41 10.60
C GLY A 115 23.27 35.99 12.05
N ALA A 116 22.66 34.87 12.47
CA ALA A 116 22.78 34.38 13.84
C ALA A 116 24.23 33.99 14.19
N ARG A 117 24.65 34.20 15.43
CA ARG A 117 25.98 33.86 15.97
C ARG A 117 25.86 33.18 17.33
N GLY A 118 26.96 32.62 17.81
CA GLY A 118 27.09 32.04 19.15
C GLY A 118 27.09 30.51 19.18
N LYS A 119 27.25 29.96 20.37
CA LYS A 119 27.55 28.55 20.64
C LYS A 119 26.59 27.55 19.92
N ARG A 120 25.29 27.87 19.83
CA ARG A 120 24.34 26.96 19.13
C ARG A 120 24.53 26.95 17.61
N VAL A 121 24.95 28.08 17.01
CA VAL A 121 25.29 28.14 15.59
C VAL A 121 26.56 27.34 15.34
N ASP A 122 27.56 27.43 16.23
CA ASP A 122 28.79 26.64 16.12
C ASP A 122 28.52 25.12 16.23
N LEU A 123 27.60 24.73 17.13
CA LEU A 123 27.15 23.33 17.19
C LEU A 123 26.42 22.87 15.93
N LEU A 124 25.58 23.74 15.36
CA LEU A 124 24.91 23.45 14.10
C LEU A 124 25.91 23.31 12.94
N ARG A 125 26.90 24.20 12.85
CA ARG A 125 27.99 24.12 11.88
C ARG A 125 28.76 22.80 11.99
N ARG A 126 29.21 22.47 13.21
CA ARG A 126 29.89 21.17 13.46
C ARG A 126 29.02 19.98 13.09
N ARG A 127 27.72 20.00 13.47
CA ARG A 127 26.77 18.93 13.15
C ARG A 127 26.60 18.71 11.65
N LEU A 128 26.80 19.77 10.86
CA LEU A 128 26.73 19.75 9.40
C LEU A 128 28.12 19.72 8.71
N GLY A 129 29.18 19.38 9.46
CA GLY A 129 30.53 19.20 8.92
C GLY A 129 31.29 20.49 8.62
N LEU A 130 30.87 21.63 9.17
CA LEU A 130 31.53 22.92 9.00
C LEU A 130 32.35 23.30 10.24
N SER A 131 33.41 24.10 10.02
CA SER A 131 34.18 24.68 11.11
C SER A 131 33.35 25.67 11.94
N PRO A 132 33.54 25.74 13.29
CA PRO A 132 32.87 26.74 14.13
C PRO A 132 33.39 28.16 13.85
N GLY A 133 32.72 29.18 14.40
CA GLY A 133 33.12 30.59 14.35
C GLY A 133 32.63 31.39 13.16
N GLY A 134 32.14 30.73 12.07
CA GLY A 134 31.67 31.41 10.86
C GLY A 134 30.28 32.06 10.98
N GLY A 135 29.56 31.88 12.10
CA GLY A 135 28.16 32.33 12.20
C GLY A 135 27.22 31.55 11.25
N TYR A 136 25.99 32.03 11.10
CA TYR A 136 25.02 31.49 10.16
C TYR A 136 25.18 32.24 8.84
N ASP A 137 26.18 31.84 8.05
CA ASP A 137 26.53 32.38 6.74
C ASP A 137 25.73 31.72 5.61
N GLU A 138 26.02 32.12 4.37
CA GLU A 138 25.39 31.56 3.18
C GLU A 138 25.66 30.07 3.00
N GLN A 139 26.88 29.61 3.31
CA GLN A 139 27.24 28.20 3.21
C GLN A 139 26.38 27.33 4.14
N LEU A 140 26.23 27.73 5.41
CA LEU A 140 25.40 27.03 6.35
C LEU A 140 23.92 27.05 5.93
N PHE A 141 23.44 28.19 5.40
CA PHE A 141 22.08 28.31 4.88
C PHE A 141 21.80 27.30 3.76
N GLN A 142 22.69 27.18 2.77
CA GLN A 142 22.54 26.24 1.65
C GLN A 142 22.53 24.78 2.14
N ILE A 143 23.39 24.44 3.09
CA ILE A 143 23.44 23.09 3.65
C ILE A 143 22.15 22.77 4.44
N VAL A 144 21.65 23.72 5.24
CA VAL A 144 20.38 23.54 5.98
C VAL A 144 19.20 23.38 5.02
N THR A 145 19.12 24.20 3.96
CA THR A 145 18.10 24.08 2.91
C THR A 145 18.14 22.71 2.24
N SER A 146 19.34 22.27 1.85
CA SER A 146 19.53 20.93 1.26
C SER A 146 19.14 19.82 2.25
N TYR A 147 19.52 19.94 3.52
CA TYR A 147 19.14 18.99 4.57
C TYR A 147 17.62 18.91 4.75
N GLN A 148 16.95 20.06 4.81
CA GLN A 148 15.49 20.13 4.91
C GLN A 148 14.80 19.43 3.74
N GLY A 149 15.26 19.70 2.50
CA GLY A 149 14.72 19.10 1.29
C GLY A 149 14.84 17.57 1.29
N VAL A 150 16.02 17.04 1.64
CA VAL A 150 16.25 15.59 1.74
C VAL A 150 15.36 14.95 2.81
N HIS A 151 15.28 15.58 3.98
CA HIS A 151 14.59 15.00 5.15
C HIS A 151 13.08 15.29 5.19
N GLY A 152 12.51 15.89 4.13
CA GLY A 152 11.08 16.20 4.05
C GLY A 152 10.60 17.18 5.12
N LEU A 153 11.46 18.13 5.51
CA LEU A 153 11.18 19.12 6.54
C LEU A 153 10.65 20.41 5.88
N GLY A 154 9.37 20.61 5.94
CA GLY A 154 8.75 21.82 5.45
C GLY A 154 8.60 22.91 6.52
N PRO A 155 8.69 24.20 6.14
CA PRO A 155 9.14 24.71 4.84
C PRO A 155 10.64 24.49 4.61
N VAL A 156 11.05 24.36 3.33
CA VAL A 156 12.46 24.28 2.93
C VAL A 156 12.97 25.71 2.76
N ASP A 157 13.26 26.37 3.86
CA ASP A 157 13.53 27.81 3.94
C ASP A 157 14.94 28.16 4.46
N GLY A 158 15.73 27.15 4.74
CA GLY A 158 17.05 27.31 5.31
C GLY A 158 17.05 27.85 6.75
N ILE A 159 15.94 27.81 7.47
CA ILE A 159 15.83 28.20 8.87
C ILE A 159 15.86 26.94 9.76
N ALA A 160 16.87 26.81 10.61
CA ALA A 160 16.99 25.68 11.52
C ALA A 160 16.09 25.86 12.75
N GLY A 161 14.80 25.58 12.55
CA GLY A 161 13.78 25.58 13.60
C GLY A 161 13.75 24.26 14.39
N LYS A 162 12.72 24.11 15.25
CA LYS A 162 12.55 22.93 16.13
C LYS A 162 12.58 21.61 15.38
N ALA A 163 11.87 21.51 14.25
CA ALA A 163 11.81 20.29 13.44
C ALA A 163 13.17 19.93 12.83
N THR A 164 13.89 20.92 12.27
CA THR A 164 15.23 20.74 11.69
C THR A 164 16.24 20.28 12.76
N ILE A 165 16.24 20.93 13.92
CA ILE A 165 17.14 20.56 15.04
C ILE A 165 16.80 19.15 15.57
N ALA A 166 15.52 18.84 15.73
CA ALA A 166 15.11 17.49 16.17
C ALA A 166 15.53 16.41 15.16
N SER A 167 15.41 16.69 13.88
CA SER A 167 15.86 15.80 12.80
C SER A 167 17.37 15.58 12.84
N LEU A 168 18.16 16.63 12.92
CA LEU A 168 19.62 16.56 13.06
C LEU A 168 20.05 15.75 14.30
N ASN A 169 19.37 15.93 15.42
CA ASN A 169 19.67 15.24 16.67
C ASN A 169 19.28 13.73 16.66
N ARG A 170 18.45 13.27 15.72
CA ARG A 170 18.19 11.83 15.53
C ARG A 170 19.38 11.06 14.98
N GLY A 171 20.30 11.74 14.32
CA GLY A 171 21.48 11.13 13.72
C GLY A 171 21.25 10.59 12.31
N SER A 172 22.34 10.54 11.55
CA SER A 172 22.33 10.05 10.17
C SER A 172 22.03 8.54 10.08
N ASP A 173 22.44 7.77 11.10
CA ASP A 173 22.19 6.33 11.17
C ASP A 173 20.69 6.00 11.20
N HIS A 174 19.90 6.77 11.98
CA HIS A 174 18.44 6.62 11.98
C HIS A 174 17.84 6.72 10.56
N TYR A 175 18.31 7.66 9.76
CA TYR A 175 17.83 7.87 8.41
C TYR A 175 18.36 6.82 7.43
N ALA A 176 19.61 6.41 7.55
CA ALA A 176 20.17 5.33 6.78
C ALA A 176 19.40 4.01 6.99
N ARG A 177 19.05 3.70 8.24
CA ARG A 177 18.17 2.55 8.58
C ARG A 177 16.78 2.69 7.97
N ARG A 178 16.17 3.89 7.96
CA ARG A 178 14.89 4.12 7.27
C ARG A 178 14.99 3.85 5.76
N ILE A 179 16.06 4.29 5.10
CA ILE A 179 16.29 3.98 3.69
C ILE A 179 16.42 2.47 3.50
N ALA A 180 17.18 1.76 4.33
CA ALA A 180 17.36 0.31 4.26
C ALA A 180 16.04 -0.46 4.41
N ILE A 181 15.14 -0.04 5.31
CA ILE A 181 13.79 -0.59 5.44
C ILE A 181 13.00 -0.42 4.12
N ASN A 182 13.07 0.75 3.51
CA ASN A 182 12.37 1.02 2.26
C ASN A 182 12.97 0.24 1.08
N VAL A 183 14.29 0.05 1.06
CA VAL A 183 14.97 -0.84 0.11
C VAL A 183 14.48 -2.28 0.26
N GLU A 184 14.30 -2.78 1.50
CA GLU A 184 13.75 -4.12 1.76
C GLU A 184 12.32 -4.25 1.26
N ARG A 185 11.47 -3.24 1.47
CA ARG A 185 10.10 -3.21 0.95
C ARG A 185 10.10 -3.20 -0.59
N ALA A 186 10.94 -2.37 -1.22
CA ALA A 186 11.07 -2.32 -2.66
C ALA A 186 11.65 -3.63 -3.26
N PHE A 187 12.43 -4.39 -2.49
CA PHE A 187 12.89 -5.71 -2.90
C PHE A 187 11.75 -6.71 -3.12
N ARG A 188 10.57 -6.48 -2.53
CA ARG A 188 9.37 -7.32 -2.72
C ARG A 188 8.64 -7.06 -4.03
N LEU A 189 8.93 -5.96 -4.70
CA LEU A 189 8.38 -5.63 -6.01
C LEU A 189 8.88 -6.61 -7.08
N PRO A 190 8.17 -6.80 -8.21
CA PRO A 190 8.56 -7.80 -9.20
C PRO A 190 9.94 -7.50 -9.79
N PRO A 191 10.78 -8.51 -10.00
CA PRO A 191 11.99 -8.38 -10.80
C PRO A 191 11.67 -7.89 -12.21
N THR A 192 12.63 -7.23 -12.83
CA THR A 192 12.49 -6.82 -14.24
C THR A 192 12.14 -8.01 -15.13
N ARG A 193 11.35 -7.76 -16.16
CA ARG A 193 10.90 -8.75 -17.15
C ARG A 193 10.10 -9.92 -16.57
N THR A 194 9.58 -9.78 -15.35
CA THR A 194 8.67 -10.79 -14.77
C THR A 194 7.28 -10.67 -15.37
N PHE A 195 6.81 -9.44 -15.55
CA PHE A 195 5.50 -9.13 -16.10
C PHE A 195 5.60 -8.03 -17.14
N ASP A 196 4.84 -8.15 -18.23
CA ASP A 196 4.73 -7.07 -19.23
C ASP A 196 4.05 -5.83 -18.66
N ARG A 197 3.08 -6.05 -17.77
CA ARG A 197 2.28 -4.99 -17.13
C ARG A 197 2.05 -5.33 -15.66
N TYR A 198 2.16 -4.37 -14.79
CA TYR A 198 1.82 -4.49 -13.37
C TYR A 198 1.53 -3.10 -12.76
N VAL A 199 0.90 -3.09 -11.61
CA VAL A 199 0.59 -1.88 -10.85
C VAL A 199 1.32 -1.94 -9.50
N VAL A 200 1.87 -0.82 -9.09
CA VAL A 200 2.39 -0.62 -7.72
C VAL A 200 1.53 0.43 -7.04
N VAL A 201 0.84 0.04 -5.98
CA VAL A 201 0.16 0.94 -5.06
C VAL A 201 1.08 1.19 -3.88
N ASP A 202 1.59 2.40 -3.76
CA ASP A 202 2.42 2.84 -2.63
C ASP A 202 1.54 3.56 -1.60
N SER A 203 1.15 2.85 -0.55
CA SER A 203 0.33 3.43 0.52
C SER A 203 1.09 4.42 1.42
N GLY A 204 2.43 4.44 1.37
CA GLY A 204 3.25 5.46 2.03
C GLY A 204 3.20 6.82 1.34
N ALA A 205 3.05 6.81 0.01
CA ALA A 205 2.89 8.00 -0.81
C ALA A 205 1.41 8.33 -1.11
N ALA A 206 0.51 7.37 -0.93
CA ALA A 206 -0.86 7.36 -1.42
C ALA A 206 -0.92 7.61 -2.94
N GLU A 207 -0.15 6.81 -3.69
CA GLU A 207 0.00 6.86 -5.15
C GLU A 207 -0.11 5.47 -5.75
N ALA A 208 -0.67 5.38 -6.96
CA ALA A 208 -0.63 4.18 -7.80
C ALA A 208 0.19 4.48 -9.06
N ARG A 209 1.12 3.59 -9.40
CA ARG A 209 1.94 3.67 -10.62
C ARG A 209 1.69 2.47 -11.50
N LEU A 210 1.50 2.73 -12.77
CA LEU A 210 1.23 1.75 -13.81
C LEU A 210 2.51 1.50 -14.60
N PHE A 211 2.90 0.23 -14.69
CA PHE A 211 4.15 -0.15 -15.34
C PHE A 211 3.90 -0.98 -16.59
N VAL A 212 4.65 -0.66 -17.65
CA VAL A 212 4.77 -1.46 -18.87
C VAL A 212 6.24 -1.70 -19.13
N ARG A 213 6.64 -2.99 -19.21
CA ARG A 213 8.06 -3.40 -19.39
C ARG A 213 9.01 -2.67 -18.44
N ASP A 214 8.62 -2.66 -17.16
CA ASP A 214 9.38 -2.07 -16.05
C ASP A 214 9.54 -0.53 -16.08
N ARG A 215 8.85 0.15 -16.98
CA ARG A 215 8.78 1.61 -17.01
C ARG A 215 7.44 2.07 -16.46
N ALA A 216 7.45 3.02 -15.54
CA ALA A 216 6.26 3.73 -15.13
C ALA A 216 5.74 4.54 -16.33
N VAL A 217 4.52 4.23 -16.77
CA VAL A 217 3.87 4.89 -17.92
C VAL A 217 2.78 5.84 -17.50
N ASP A 218 2.27 5.67 -16.26
CA ASP A 218 1.26 6.55 -15.69
C ASP A 218 1.33 6.47 -14.16
N GLU A 219 0.89 7.54 -13.50
CA GLU A 219 0.69 7.59 -12.05
C GLU A 219 -0.55 8.39 -11.70
N MET A 220 -1.18 8.05 -10.57
CA MET A 220 -2.33 8.78 -10.05
C MET A 220 -2.35 8.75 -8.53
N ARG A 221 -3.01 9.74 -7.95
CA ARG A 221 -3.29 9.75 -6.53
C ARG A 221 -4.27 8.64 -6.17
N VAL A 222 -4.11 8.09 -4.97
CA VAL A 222 -5.07 7.15 -4.40
C VAL A 222 -5.41 7.57 -2.97
N ILE A 223 -6.61 7.18 -2.51
CA ILE A 223 -6.95 7.22 -1.09
C ILE A 223 -6.75 5.81 -0.55
N VAL A 224 -6.01 5.68 0.52
CA VAL A 224 -5.63 4.42 1.17
C VAL A 224 -6.15 4.37 2.61
N GLY A 225 -5.99 3.25 3.27
CA GLY A 225 -6.41 3.04 4.64
C GLY A 225 -5.86 4.06 5.61
N SER A 226 -6.60 4.33 6.67
CA SER A 226 -6.13 5.15 7.80
C SER A 226 -5.08 4.42 8.63
N ALA A 227 -4.45 5.11 9.58
CA ALA A 227 -3.52 4.49 10.54
C ALA A 227 -4.17 3.35 11.37
N LYS A 228 -5.50 3.36 11.52
CA LYS A 228 -6.26 2.31 12.24
C LYS A 228 -6.63 1.14 11.33
N THR A 229 -6.85 1.40 10.06
CA THR A 229 -7.32 0.45 9.04
C THR A 229 -6.37 0.45 7.85
N LYS A 230 -5.12 0.12 8.09
CA LYS A 230 -4.03 0.25 7.12
C LYS A 230 -4.26 -0.59 5.87
N THR A 231 -3.96 -0.06 4.70
CA THR A 231 -3.82 -0.87 3.48
C THR A 231 -2.62 -1.80 3.66
N PRO A 232 -2.80 -3.14 3.57
CA PRO A 232 -1.72 -4.09 3.80
C PRO A 232 -0.71 -4.11 2.64
N MET A 233 0.53 -4.51 2.93
CA MET A 233 1.52 -4.80 1.90
C MET A 233 1.29 -6.21 1.36
N MET A 234 0.94 -6.33 0.08
CA MET A 234 0.64 -7.62 -0.56
C MET A 234 0.85 -7.60 -2.06
N ALA A 235 0.97 -8.79 -2.65
CA ALA A 235 0.92 -9.01 -4.09
C ALA A 235 -0.24 -9.95 -4.44
N VAL A 236 -1.06 -9.54 -5.40
CA VAL A 236 -2.27 -10.24 -5.81
C VAL A 236 -2.52 -10.06 -7.30
N LEU A 237 -3.21 -11.01 -7.94
CA LEU A 237 -3.62 -10.90 -9.34
C LEU A 237 -5.06 -10.37 -9.44
N MET A 238 -5.21 -9.27 -10.14
CA MET A 238 -6.50 -8.72 -10.55
C MET A 238 -6.95 -9.41 -11.84
N ARG A 239 -8.15 -10.02 -11.82
CA ARG A 239 -8.68 -10.80 -12.95
C ARG A 239 -9.96 -10.22 -13.53
N ASN A 240 -10.71 -9.50 -12.72
CA ASN A 240 -12.01 -8.97 -13.08
C ASN A 240 -12.15 -7.52 -12.60
N ALA A 241 -13.00 -6.77 -13.27
CA ALA A 241 -13.66 -5.62 -12.70
C ALA A 241 -15.16 -5.88 -12.60
N LYS A 242 -15.83 -5.13 -11.77
CA LYS A 242 -17.27 -5.16 -11.59
C LYS A 242 -17.82 -3.75 -11.83
N ALA A 243 -18.68 -3.61 -12.84
CA ALA A 243 -19.36 -2.35 -13.11
C ALA A 243 -20.63 -2.26 -12.27
N ASN A 244 -21.05 -1.04 -11.93
CA ASN A 244 -22.20 -0.75 -11.09
C ASN A 244 -22.28 -1.62 -9.82
N PRO A 245 -21.21 -1.64 -8.99
CA PRO A 245 -21.15 -2.51 -7.84
C PRO A 245 -22.13 -2.09 -6.75
N TYR A 246 -22.74 -3.06 -6.05
CA TYR A 246 -23.23 -2.78 -4.71
C TYR A 246 -22.03 -2.56 -3.77
N TRP A 247 -22.17 -1.67 -2.81
CA TRP A 247 -21.23 -1.66 -1.69
C TRP A 247 -21.82 -2.47 -0.53
N ASN A 248 -21.38 -3.70 -0.38
CA ASN A 248 -21.69 -4.50 0.80
C ASN A 248 -20.88 -3.94 1.98
N VAL A 249 -21.59 -3.37 2.96
CA VAL A 249 -20.96 -2.74 4.13
C VAL A 249 -20.39 -3.82 5.04
N PRO A 250 -19.09 -3.84 5.34
CA PRO A 250 -18.51 -4.80 6.27
C PRO A 250 -19.22 -4.79 7.63
N PRO A 251 -19.42 -5.95 8.29
CA PRO A 251 -20.13 -6.03 9.56
C PRO A 251 -19.60 -5.09 10.64
N GLU A 252 -18.29 -4.87 10.67
CA GLU A 252 -17.64 -3.91 11.57
C GLU A 252 -18.10 -2.47 11.31
N LEU A 253 -18.31 -2.12 10.05
CA LEU A 253 -18.80 -0.81 9.64
C LEU A 253 -20.32 -0.70 9.81
N VAL A 254 -21.07 -1.79 9.64
CA VAL A 254 -22.50 -1.80 10.00
C VAL A 254 -22.66 -1.43 11.46
N LYS A 255 -21.84 -1.99 12.35
CA LYS A 255 -21.85 -1.69 13.77
C LYS A 255 -21.33 -0.28 14.09
N SER A 256 -20.17 0.12 13.58
CA SER A 256 -19.47 1.34 13.99
C SER A 256 -19.94 2.59 13.23
N LEU A 257 -20.45 2.43 12.01
CA LEU A 257 -20.88 3.53 11.14
C LEU A 257 -22.40 3.52 10.94
N THR A 258 -22.97 2.45 10.36
CA THR A 258 -24.40 2.42 10.01
C THR A 258 -25.30 2.58 11.23
N ALA A 259 -25.08 1.76 12.27
CA ALA A 259 -25.90 1.83 13.48
C ALA A 259 -25.77 3.19 14.20
N LYS A 260 -24.58 3.83 14.14
CA LYS A 260 -24.39 5.18 14.64
C LYS A 260 -25.18 6.21 13.83
N LYS A 261 -25.15 6.12 12.50
CA LYS A 261 -25.89 7.01 11.59
C LYS A 261 -27.39 6.88 11.77
N VAL A 262 -27.89 5.66 11.94
CA VAL A 262 -29.29 5.40 12.25
C VAL A 262 -29.68 6.04 13.58
N LYS A 263 -28.83 6.00 14.60
CA LYS A 263 -29.06 6.69 15.87
C LYS A 263 -29.13 8.23 15.71
N GLU A 264 -28.28 8.80 14.86
CA GLU A 264 -28.18 10.25 14.66
C GLU A 264 -29.27 10.81 13.74
N GLN A 265 -29.64 10.08 12.68
CA GLN A 265 -30.46 10.55 11.57
C GLN A 265 -31.81 9.79 11.45
N GLY A 266 -31.98 8.75 12.23
CA GLY A 266 -33.15 7.88 12.11
C GLY A 266 -33.07 6.92 10.93
N LEU A 267 -34.17 6.23 10.65
CA LEU A 267 -34.27 5.23 9.58
C LEU A 267 -34.31 5.86 8.16
N SER A 268 -34.54 7.16 8.06
CA SER A 268 -34.45 7.86 6.77
C SER A 268 -33.07 7.73 6.13
N TYR A 269 -32.03 7.49 6.95
CA TYR A 269 -30.66 7.22 6.49
C TYR A 269 -30.60 6.18 5.37
N PHE A 270 -31.39 5.11 5.46
CA PHE A 270 -31.36 4.06 4.42
C PHE A 270 -31.90 4.56 3.09
N ARG A 271 -33.02 5.27 3.09
CA ARG A 271 -33.60 5.86 1.89
C ARG A 271 -32.72 6.99 1.33
N ASP A 272 -32.26 7.89 2.21
CA ASP A 272 -31.57 9.12 1.81
C ASP A 272 -30.17 8.84 1.23
N PHE A 273 -29.58 7.70 1.61
CA PHE A 273 -28.27 7.25 1.10
C PHE A 273 -28.33 5.94 0.31
N HIS A 274 -29.53 5.53 -0.13
CA HIS A 274 -29.76 4.37 -1.00
C HIS A 274 -29.17 3.06 -0.44
N TYR A 275 -29.46 2.77 0.83
CA TYR A 275 -29.09 1.51 1.45
C TYR A 275 -30.27 0.56 1.57
N GLU A 276 -30.00 -0.72 1.37
CA GLU A 276 -30.89 -1.83 1.66
C GLU A 276 -30.36 -2.65 2.85
N VAL A 277 -31.26 -3.26 3.59
CA VAL A 277 -30.95 -4.23 4.65
C VAL A 277 -31.44 -5.60 4.21
N LEU A 278 -30.56 -6.59 4.23
CA LEU A 278 -30.89 -7.97 3.89
C LEU A 278 -30.77 -8.86 5.15
N ALA A 279 -31.57 -9.88 5.20
CA ALA A 279 -31.68 -10.74 6.38
C ALA A 279 -30.36 -11.42 6.76
N ASP A 280 -29.56 -11.76 5.77
CA ASP A 280 -28.29 -12.47 5.94
C ASP A 280 -27.32 -12.22 4.76
N TRP A 281 -26.24 -13.00 4.70
CA TRP A 281 -25.22 -12.94 3.65
C TRP A 281 -25.44 -13.95 2.51
N GLY A 282 -26.56 -14.65 2.50
CA GLY A 282 -26.88 -15.59 1.43
C GLY A 282 -27.08 -14.90 0.07
N ALA A 283 -26.85 -15.65 -1.01
CA ALA A 283 -27.00 -15.13 -2.37
C ALA A 283 -28.44 -14.62 -2.65
N ASN A 284 -29.45 -15.26 -2.04
CA ASN A 284 -30.88 -14.96 -2.21
C ASN A 284 -31.48 -14.36 -0.93
N ALA A 285 -30.67 -13.72 -0.08
CA ALA A 285 -31.15 -13.11 1.15
C ALA A 285 -32.25 -12.08 0.85
N PRO A 286 -33.42 -12.15 1.49
CA PRO A 286 -34.50 -11.21 1.28
C PRO A 286 -34.15 -9.83 1.85
N VAL A 287 -34.58 -8.78 1.17
CA VAL A 287 -34.58 -7.42 1.71
C VAL A 287 -35.60 -7.34 2.84
N ILE A 288 -35.19 -6.80 3.98
CA ILE A 288 -36.04 -6.63 5.18
C ILE A 288 -36.22 -5.14 5.49
N ASP A 289 -37.35 -4.81 6.14
CA ASP A 289 -37.59 -3.43 6.60
C ASP A 289 -36.57 -3.08 7.70
N PRO A 290 -35.80 -1.99 7.55
CA PRO A 290 -34.86 -1.52 8.58
C PRO A 290 -35.52 -1.30 9.96
N LYS A 291 -36.85 -1.10 10.03
CA LYS A 291 -37.62 -0.97 11.29
C LYS A 291 -37.61 -2.26 12.10
N THR A 292 -37.47 -3.41 11.47
CA THR A 292 -37.45 -4.72 12.16
C THR A 292 -36.13 -5.02 12.86
N VAL A 293 -35.10 -4.20 12.62
CA VAL A 293 -33.73 -4.40 13.13
C VAL A 293 -33.50 -3.55 14.38
N ASN A 294 -32.98 -4.18 15.43
CA ASN A 294 -32.61 -3.47 16.65
C ASN A 294 -31.22 -2.83 16.51
N TRP A 295 -31.17 -1.66 15.87
CA TRP A 295 -29.92 -0.90 15.63
C TRP A 295 -29.19 -0.48 16.90
N LYS A 296 -29.91 -0.25 18.01
CA LYS A 296 -29.31 0.06 19.30
C LYS A 296 -28.55 -1.15 19.87
N ALA A 297 -29.13 -2.33 19.73
CA ALA A 297 -28.47 -3.57 20.14
C ALA A 297 -27.24 -3.85 19.29
N ILE A 298 -27.30 -3.64 17.96
CA ILE A 298 -26.13 -3.79 17.07
C ILE A 298 -24.99 -2.84 17.49
N ALA A 299 -25.28 -1.57 17.76
CA ALA A 299 -24.27 -0.58 18.15
C ALA A 299 -23.55 -0.96 19.45
N SER A 300 -24.25 -1.57 20.42
CA SER A 300 -23.72 -1.90 21.75
C SER A 300 -23.20 -3.34 21.88
N SER A 301 -23.56 -4.25 20.95
CA SER A 301 -23.14 -5.65 20.97
C SER A 301 -21.62 -5.82 20.94
N LYS A 302 -21.08 -6.86 21.56
CA LYS A 302 -19.70 -7.32 21.34
C LYS A 302 -19.58 -8.14 20.05
N GLN A 303 -20.67 -8.74 19.58
CA GLN A 303 -20.71 -9.55 18.37
C GLN A 303 -20.95 -8.67 17.13
N LEU A 304 -20.51 -9.15 15.99
CA LEU A 304 -20.81 -8.56 14.69
C LEU A 304 -22.23 -8.91 14.26
N PRO A 305 -22.94 -8.01 13.55
CA PRO A 305 -24.27 -8.30 13.03
C PRO A 305 -24.21 -9.38 11.93
N THR A 306 -25.25 -10.21 11.89
CA THR A 306 -25.43 -11.24 10.85
C THR A 306 -26.19 -10.70 9.64
N ILE A 307 -26.92 -9.59 9.80
CA ILE A 307 -27.59 -8.91 8.68
C ILE A 307 -26.56 -8.33 7.72
N ARG A 308 -26.93 -8.22 6.46
CA ARG A 308 -26.14 -7.53 5.44
C ARG A 308 -26.77 -6.16 5.15
N VAL A 309 -25.96 -5.12 5.19
CA VAL A 309 -26.32 -3.79 4.69
C VAL A 309 -25.57 -3.56 3.39
N ARG A 310 -26.27 -3.15 2.34
CA ARG A 310 -25.61 -2.80 1.07
C ARG A 310 -26.12 -1.47 0.53
N GLN A 311 -25.23 -0.72 -0.10
CA GLN A 311 -25.59 0.51 -0.83
C GLN A 311 -25.81 0.16 -2.29
N GLU A 312 -26.89 0.66 -2.85
CA GLU A 312 -27.26 0.44 -4.25
C GLU A 312 -26.27 1.07 -5.22
N PRO A 313 -26.12 0.53 -6.45
CA PRO A 313 -25.38 1.17 -7.51
C PRO A 313 -25.95 2.57 -7.82
N GLY A 314 -25.05 3.49 -8.15
CA GLY A 314 -25.46 4.86 -8.49
C GLY A 314 -24.35 5.88 -8.18
N PRO A 315 -24.57 7.16 -8.52
CA PRO A 315 -23.57 8.22 -8.33
C PRO A 315 -23.25 8.49 -6.85
N TRP A 316 -24.10 8.01 -5.95
CA TRP A 316 -23.94 8.09 -4.49
C TRP A 316 -23.13 6.92 -3.91
N ASN A 317 -22.93 5.84 -4.68
CA ASN A 317 -22.31 4.61 -4.17
C ASN A 317 -20.86 4.84 -3.74
N SER A 318 -20.52 4.41 -2.55
CA SER A 318 -19.16 4.56 -1.99
C SER A 318 -18.08 3.83 -2.79
N MET A 319 -18.45 2.79 -3.58
CA MET A 319 -17.56 2.09 -4.50
C MET A 319 -17.44 2.77 -5.87
N GLY A 320 -18.22 3.83 -6.12
CA GLY A 320 -18.34 4.50 -7.40
C GLY A 320 -18.89 3.60 -8.50
N GLU A 321 -18.48 3.87 -9.73
CA GLU A 321 -18.99 3.18 -10.92
C GLU A 321 -18.30 1.84 -11.21
N MET A 322 -17.08 1.63 -10.67
CA MET A 322 -16.29 0.42 -10.94
C MET A 322 -15.45 -0.02 -9.76
N LYS A 323 -15.49 -1.33 -9.49
CA LYS A 323 -14.65 -2.03 -8.53
C LYS A 323 -13.76 -3.01 -9.27
N PHE A 324 -12.45 -3.00 -8.98
CA PHE A 324 -11.47 -3.94 -9.53
C PHE A 324 -11.18 -5.01 -8.49
N GLU A 325 -11.53 -6.25 -8.83
CA GLU A 325 -11.51 -7.35 -7.88
C GLU A 325 -10.13 -7.98 -7.75
N MET A 326 -9.68 -8.10 -6.52
CA MET A 326 -8.42 -8.71 -6.14
C MET A 326 -8.70 -9.72 -5.03
N PRO A 327 -8.94 -11.01 -5.34
CA PRO A 327 -9.25 -12.03 -4.33
C PRO A 327 -8.16 -12.08 -3.26
N ASN A 328 -8.50 -11.73 -2.01
CA ASN A 328 -7.61 -11.74 -0.85
C ASN A 328 -8.41 -11.79 0.45
N ASP A 329 -7.78 -12.33 1.50
CA ASP A 329 -8.40 -12.51 2.82
C ASP A 329 -8.58 -11.21 3.61
N TYR A 330 -8.12 -10.09 3.08
CA TYR A 330 -8.21 -8.77 3.72
C TYR A 330 -9.41 -7.95 3.25
N GLY A 331 -10.16 -8.43 2.25
CA GLY A 331 -11.27 -7.70 1.66
C GLY A 331 -10.86 -6.37 1.00
N ILE A 332 -9.65 -6.30 0.45
CA ILE A 332 -9.11 -5.08 -0.17
C ILE A 332 -9.38 -5.09 -1.67
N TYR A 333 -9.87 -3.95 -2.17
CA TYR A 333 -10.16 -3.71 -3.58
C TYR A 333 -9.53 -2.40 -4.05
N LEU A 334 -9.34 -2.27 -5.37
CA LEU A 334 -9.23 -0.96 -6.02
C LEU A 334 -10.61 -0.57 -6.52
N HIS A 335 -11.04 0.66 -6.33
CA HIS A 335 -12.37 1.10 -6.77
C HIS A 335 -12.45 2.59 -7.03
N ASP A 336 -13.49 2.98 -7.70
CA ASP A 336 -13.89 4.37 -7.86
C ASP A 336 -14.48 4.94 -6.56
N THR A 337 -14.78 6.22 -6.55
CA THR A 337 -15.46 6.93 -5.45
C THR A 337 -16.13 8.19 -5.95
N PRO A 338 -17.32 8.55 -5.45
CA PRO A 338 -17.92 9.84 -5.74
C PRO A 338 -17.21 11.01 -5.04
N LEU A 339 -16.41 10.75 -4.02
CA LEU A 339 -15.74 11.76 -3.18
C LEU A 339 -14.43 12.25 -3.80
N LYS A 340 -14.48 12.78 -5.02
CA LYS A 340 -13.28 13.19 -5.78
C LYS A 340 -12.51 14.34 -5.11
N GLU A 341 -13.20 15.22 -4.40
CA GLU A 341 -12.58 16.33 -3.67
C GLU A 341 -11.60 15.88 -2.57
N LYS A 342 -11.77 14.67 -2.06
CA LYS A 342 -10.89 14.11 -1.01
C LYS A 342 -9.45 13.86 -1.48
N PHE A 343 -9.22 13.74 -2.79
CA PHE A 343 -7.87 13.56 -3.32
C PHE A 343 -6.98 14.81 -3.17
N ALA A 344 -7.57 15.99 -2.93
CA ALA A 344 -6.82 17.22 -2.68
C ALA A 344 -6.29 17.34 -1.23
N GLY A 345 -6.86 16.58 -0.28
CA GLY A 345 -6.53 16.65 1.15
C GLY A 345 -5.78 15.42 1.66
N ASP A 346 -6.12 15.05 2.90
CA ASP A 346 -5.61 13.82 3.53
C ASP A 346 -6.12 12.59 2.78
N ARG A 347 -5.19 11.75 2.35
CA ARG A 347 -5.48 10.54 1.56
C ARG A 347 -5.38 9.25 2.36
N TRP A 348 -5.07 9.30 3.64
CA TRP A 348 -5.02 8.14 4.56
C TRP A 348 -6.29 8.05 5.39
N ILE A 349 -7.45 7.90 4.73
CA ILE A 349 -8.78 8.02 5.35
C ILE A 349 -9.74 6.86 5.04
N SER A 350 -9.35 5.88 4.21
CA SER A 350 -10.22 4.74 3.91
C SER A 350 -10.18 3.67 5.02
N ASN A 351 -11.05 2.67 4.89
CA ASN A 351 -11.07 1.49 5.75
C ASN A 351 -10.17 0.35 5.22
N GLY A 352 -9.17 0.68 4.41
CA GLY A 352 -8.19 -0.26 3.86
C GLY A 352 -8.21 -0.34 2.34
N CYS A 353 -9.38 -0.27 1.70
CA CYS A 353 -9.51 -0.27 0.24
C CYS A 353 -8.85 0.95 -0.41
N VAL A 354 -8.45 0.79 -1.66
CA VAL A 354 -7.75 1.80 -2.43
C VAL A 354 -8.73 2.49 -3.40
N ARG A 355 -8.98 3.78 -3.17
CA ARG A 355 -9.81 4.59 -4.09
C ARG A 355 -8.94 5.23 -5.14
N LEU A 356 -9.34 5.09 -6.40
CA LEU A 356 -8.63 5.64 -7.55
C LEU A 356 -9.12 7.07 -7.85
N GLU A 357 -8.19 8.00 -8.03
CA GLU A 357 -8.52 9.36 -8.46
C GLU A 357 -9.25 9.36 -9.80
N ASP A 358 -8.74 8.58 -10.75
CA ASP A 358 -9.28 8.44 -12.09
C ASP A 358 -9.40 6.95 -12.45
N TYR A 359 -10.53 6.35 -12.07
CA TYR A 359 -10.79 4.95 -12.38
C TYR A 359 -10.98 4.72 -13.89
N ARG A 360 -11.47 5.71 -14.65
CA ARG A 360 -11.66 5.58 -16.10
C ARG A 360 -10.32 5.44 -16.82
N ARG A 361 -9.34 6.27 -16.46
CA ARG A 361 -7.98 6.17 -16.96
C ARG A 361 -7.34 4.84 -16.57
N PHE A 362 -7.52 4.40 -15.31
CA PHE A 362 -7.06 3.10 -14.86
C PHE A 362 -7.73 1.94 -15.63
N ALA A 363 -9.05 1.97 -15.80
CA ALA A 363 -9.80 0.97 -16.58
C ALA A 363 -9.33 0.93 -18.03
N GLY A 364 -9.20 2.10 -18.68
CA GLY A 364 -8.67 2.19 -20.05
C GLY A 364 -7.30 1.51 -20.19
N TRP A 365 -6.42 1.73 -19.21
CA TRP A 365 -5.11 1.06 -19.20
C TRP A 365 -5.23 -0.45 -18.96
N VAL A 366 -6.06 -0.89 -18.02
CA VAL A 366 -6.24 -2.31 -17.67
C VAL A 366 -6.85 -3.09 -18.81
N PHE A 367 -7.92 -2.58 -19.43
CA PHE A 367 -8.64 -3.24 -20.52
C PHE A 367 -8.05 -2.97 -21.90
N GLY A 368 -7.15 -1.99 -22.04
CA GLY A 368 -6.66 -1.49 -23.32
C GLY A 368 -7.64 -0.53 -24.02
N ARG A 369 -8.85 -0.41 -23.51
CA ARG A 369 -9.91 0.55 -23.88
C ARG A 369 -10.89 0.66 -22.70
N MET A 370 -11.71 1.68 -22.66
CA MET A 370 -12.83 1.70 -21.70
C MET A 370 -13.79 0.56 -22.01
N PRO A 371 -14.21 -0.23 -21.01
CA PRO A 371 -15.31 -1.17 -21.17
C PRO A 371 -16.58 -0.44 -21.63
N LEU A 372 -17.46 -1.14 -22.31
CA LEU A 372 -18.78 -0.60 -22.65
C LEU A 372 -19.55 -0.27 -21.36
N GLU A 373 -20.22 0.86 -21.36
CA GLU A 373 -21.11 1.22 -20.27
C GLU A 373 -22.26 0.22 -20.19
N THR A 374 -22.64 -0.12 -18.99
CA THR A 374 -23.74 -1.02 -18.69
C THR A 374 -24.60 -0.45 -17.59
N SER A 375 -25.89 -0.63 -17.66
CA SER A 375 -26.83 -0.31 -16.60
C SER A 375 -27.06 -1.49 -15.64
N GLN A 376 -26.53 -2.68 -15.96
CA GLN A 376 -26.72 -3.85 -15.11
C GLN A 376 -25.90 -3.74 -13.81
N PRO A 377 -26.55 -3.91 -12.65
CA PRO A 377 -25.83 -4.00 -11.38
C PRO A 377 -24.89 -5.20 -11.35
N GLU A 378 -23.75 -5.05 -10.69
CA GLU A 378 -22.79 -6.14 -10.41
C GLU A 378 -22.24 -6.83 -11.66
N GLN A 379 -22.23 -6.17 -12.83
CA GLN A 379 -21.74 -6.79 -14.05
C GLN A 379 -20.25 -7.08 -13.95
N ILE A 380 -19.89 -8.36 -13.96
CA ILE A 380 -18.51 -8.83 -13.98
C ILE A 380 -17.95 -8.66 -15.40
N ILE A 381 -16.80 -7.99 -15.49
CA ILE A 381 -16.06 -7.75 -16.73
C ILE A 381 -14.68 -8.40 -16.56
N PRO A 382 -14.44 -9.57 -17.20
CA PRO A 382 -13.14 -10.22 -17.15
C PRO A 382 -12.06 -9.34 -17.81
N LEU A 383 -10.87 -9.26 -17.19
CA LEU A 383 -9.73 -8.60 -17.80
C LEU A 383 -9.20 -9.42 -18.97
N PRO A 384 -8.75 -8.79 -20.07
CA PRO A 384 -8.13 -9.51 -21.20
C PRO A 384 -6.92 -10.35 -20.78
N ARG A 385 -6.20 -9.88 -19.75
CA ARG A 385 -5.10 -10.60 -19.09
C ARG A 385 -5.08 -10.21 -17.60
N PRO A 386 -4.82 -11.16 -16.68
CA PRO A 386 -4.61 -10.82 -15.28
C PRO A 386 -3.51 -9.78 -15.10
N VAL A 387 -3.74 -8.82 -14.24
CA VAL A 387 -2.78 -7.75 -13.94
C VAL A 387 -2.27 -7.92 -12.51
N PRO A 388 -0.94 -8.09 -12.32
CA PRO A 388 -0.34 -8.11 -11.00
C PRO A 388 -0.44 -6.75 -10.31
N ILE A 389 -0.94 -6.76 -9.08
CA ILE A 389 -1.03 -5.60 -8.21
C ILE A 389 -0.08 -5.83 -7.03
N TYR A 390 0.85 -4.91 -6.84
CA TYR A 390 1.76 -4.87 -5.70
C TYR A 390 1.39 -3.69 -4.82
N MET A 391 0.95 -3.96 -3.61
CA MET A 391 0.71 -2.94 -2.59
C MET A 391 1.93 -2.87 -1.69
N THR A 392 2.58 -1.73 -1.63
CA THR A 392 3.77 -1.47 -0.82
C THR A 392 3.59 -0.25 0.07
N TYR A 393 4.60 0.06 0.87
CA TYR A 393 4.59 1.21 1.77
C TYR A 393 5.99 1.83 1.81
N LEU A 394 6.19 2.90 1.04
CA LEU A 394 7.48 3.56 0.92
C LEU A 394 7.41 4.98 1.52
N THR A 395 8.21 5.20 2.56
CA THR A 395 8.40 6.50 3.23
C THR A 395 9.67 7.20 2.78
N VAL A 396 10.34 6.62 1.80
CA VAL A 396 11.52 7.18 1.12
C VAL A 396 11.33 7.02 -0.37
N ALA A 397 11.61 8.07 -1.11
CA ALA A 397 11.56 8.07 -2.57
C ALA A 397 12.90 8.54 -3.16
N PRO A 398 13.20 8.25 -4.42
CA PRO A 398 14.26 8.92 -5.15
C PRO A 398 14.07 10.44 -5.15
N GLY A 399 15.16 11.19 -5.03
CA GLY A 399 15.13 12.65 -4.99
C GLY A 399 16.40 13.26 -5.56
N ALA A 400 16.42 14.58 -5.72
CA ALA A 400 17.52 15.34 -6.35
C ALA A 400 18.89 15.10 -5.69
N TYR A 401 18.90 14.74 -4.40
CA TYR A 401 20.11 14.45 -3.63
C TYR A 401 20.20 12.97 -3.22
N GLY A 402 19.69 12.09 -4.06
CA GLY A 402 19.67 10.65 -3.86
C GLY A 402 18.31 10.17 -3.35
N VAL A 403 17.85 10.68 -2.24
CA VAL A 403 16.56 10.34 -1.63
C VAL A 403 15.85 11.56 -1.09
N VAL A 404 14.54 11.41 -0.91
CA VAL A 404 13.69 12.31 -0.12
C VAL A 404 12.85 11.48 0.86
N PHE A 405 12.85 11.88 2.12
CA PHE A 405 12.01 11.26 3.16
C PHE A 405 10.60 11.83 3.12
N ARG A 406 9.63 10.94 3.31
CA ARG A 406 8.21 11.24 3.44
C ARG A 406 7.74 10.99 4.87
N PRO A 407 6.59 11.51 5.29
CA PRO A 407 5.94 11.09 6.53
C PRO A 407 5.77 9.57 6.63
N ASP A 408 5.64 9.06 7.85
CA ASP A 408 5.33 7.66 8.15
C ASP A 408 3.91 7.56 8.74
N PRO A 409 2.85 7.72 7.91
CA PRO A 409 1.47 7.83 8.38
C PRO A 409 0.97 6.57 9.10
N TYR A 410 1.55 5.42 8.82
CA TYR A 410 1.20 4.16 9.47
C TYR A 410 2.12 3.79 10.64
N GLY A 411 3.23 4.50 10.85
CA GLY A 411 4.23 4.17 11.87
C GLY A 411 4.99 2.86 11.58
N LEU A 412 5.01 2.39 10.33
CA LEU A 412 5.61 1.10 10.00
C LEU A 412 7.14 1.12 9.97
N ASP A 413 7.77 2.28 9.79
CA ASP A 413 9.22 2.38 9.90
C ASP A 413 9.67 2.15 11.33
N ALA A 414 8.96 2.76 12.30
CA ALA A 414 9.25 2.58 13.72
C ALA A 414 9.07 1.11 14.16
N GLN A 415 8.09 0.39 13.58
CA GLN A 415 7.87 -1.03 13.86
C GLN A 415 8.93 -1.93 13.21
N ALA A 416 9.41 -1.58 12.01
CA ALA A 416 10.42 -2.35 11.29
C ALA A 416 11.84 -2.17 11.86
N MET A 417 12.13 -1.01 12.46
CA MET A 417 13.45 -0.66 12.95
C MET A 417 14.05 -1.71 13.91
N PRO A 418 13.40 -2.10 15.02
CA PRO A 418 13.94 -3.10 15.92
C PRO A 418 13.96 -4.51 15.30
N GLN A 419 13.06 -4.83 14.36
CA GLN A 419 13.02 -6.13 13.69
C GLN A 419 14.22 -6.34 12.77
N MET A 420 14.67 -5.28 12.10
CA MET A 420 15.79 -5.34 11.16
C MET A 420 17.16 -5.14 11.84
N PHE A 421 17.22 -4.30 12.88
CA PHE A 421 18.50 -3.83 13.44
C PHE A 421 18.68 -4.09 14.93
N GLY A 422 17.62 -4.48 15.67
CA GLY A 422 17.66 -4.66 17.12
C GLY A 422 18.64 -5.73 17.64
N GLY A 423 19.08 -6.65 16.79
CA GLY A 423 20.16 -7.60 17.11
C GLY A 423 21.56 -7.00 17.06
N GLN A 424 21.75 -5.96 16.24
CA GLN A 424 23.05 -5.29 16.10
C GLN A 424 23.32 -4.32 17.24
N ASP A 425 22.28 -3.65 17.73
CA ASP A 425 22.39 -2.72 18.87
C ASP A 425 22.70 -3.46 20.19
N ARG A 426 22.28 -4.73 20.33
CA ARG A 426 22.62 -5.58 21.49
C ARG A 426 24.07 -6.04 21.48
N LEU A 427 24.66 -6.26 20.30
CA LEU A 427 26.07 -6.64 20.16
C LEU A 427 27.00 -5.45 20.35
N ALA A 428 26.59 -4.24 19.92
CA ALA A 428 27.34 -3.01 20.13
C ALA A 428 27.30 -2.50 21.59
N SER A 429 26.27 -2.85 22.37
CA SER A 429 26.16 -2.53 23.80
C SER A 429 26.80 -3.58 24.71
N ALA A 430 27.22 -4.73 24.18
CA ALA A 430 27.89 -5.82 24.91
C ALA A 430 29.42 -5.88 24.67
N ALA A 431 29.95 -5.02 23.80
CA ALA A 431 31.36 -4.81 23.53
C ALA A 431 31.86 -3.48 24.12
#